data_7acadd2eea402e0144b807291733dc6e
#
_entry.id   7acadd2eea402e0144b807291733dc6e
#
_cell.length_a   1.000
_cell.length_b   1.000
_cell.length_c   1.000
_cell.angle_alpha   90.00
_cell.angle_beta   90.00
_cell.angle_gamma   90.00
#
_symmetry.space_group_name_H-M   'P 1'
#
loop_
_entity.id
_entity.type
_entity.pdbx_description
1 polymer ?
#
loop_
_entity_poly.entity_id
_entity_poly.type
_entity_poly.pdbx_seq_one_letter_code
_entity_poly.pdbx_strand_id
1 'polypeptide(L)'
;MAVLGFLGPCGTYSEAAAVHINELLGYKWQLKPYHSIVDVLVAADKGLIDYCVVPVENSLEGSVRVTLDTLALDVDLQVSMEFIWPIRHQLLVKEKKTRIDKIVSHSQALSQCRRFLQQYYPDTTTLETSSTAYAAEMVADGLNGAAAVASARAAEIYGLIPIFSDIQDDDDNVTRFMLLNKKGHNIAAGPNEKMLIVCRMDGRKAGSLCDILLEFAKYDVNMTHIESRPSKKGLGNYMFFFEIDIAAKSQNIIDKLLTNLNDKCLWLKNMGMFPVIK
;
A
#
# COMPACT_ATOMS: atom_id res chain seq x y z
N MET A 1 -9.80 -10.18 20.99
CA MET A 1 -8.71 -10.41 20.01
C MET A 1 -8.73 -9.21 19.07
N ALA A 2 -7.58 -8.57 18.85
CA ALA A 2 -7.54 -7.41 17.96
C ALA A 2 -7.83 -7.80 16.50
N VAL A 3 -8.37 -6.88 15.73
CA VAL A 3 -8.78 -7.08 14.33
C VAL A 3 -7.89 -6.25 13.42
N LEU A 4 -7.29 -6.89 12.41
CA LEU A 4 -6.50 -6.27 11.35
C LEU A 4 -7.30 -6.29 10.03
N GLY A 5 -7.69 -5.11 9.56
CA GLY A 5 -8.36 -4.94 8.28
C GLY A 5 -7.39 -4.83 7.11
N PHE A 6 -7.81 -5.29 5.94
CA PHE A 6 -7.04 -5.19 4.69
C PHE A 6 -7.95 -5.05 3.46
N LEU A 7 -7.39 -4.61 2.33
CA LEU A 7 -8.12 -4.58 1.06
C LEU A 7 -8.34 -6.01 0.54
N GLY A 8 -9.61 -6.45 0.53
CA GLY A 8 -10.04 -7.74 -0.01
C GLY A 8 -10.17 -7.77 -1.54
N PRO A 9 -10.67 -8.89 -2.06
CA PRO A 9 -11.08 -10.10 -1.35
C PRO A 9 -9.91 -10.89 -0.76
N CYS A 10 -10.19 -12.05 -0.13
CA CYS A 10 -9.14 -13.00 0.25
C CYS A 10 -8.35 -13.46 -1.00
N GLY A 11 -7.06 -13.79 -0.83
CA GLY A 11 -6.15 -14.12 -1.94
C GLY A 11 -5.44 -12.92 -2.57
N THR A 12 -5.73 -11.67 -2.13
CA THR A 12 -5.03 -10.46 -2.63
C THR A 12 -3.62 -10.34 -2.05
N TYR A 13 -2.78 -9.50 -2.70
CA TYR A 13 -1.48 -9.11 -2.14
C TYR A 13 -1.62 -8.35 -0.82
N SER A 14 -2.70 -7.62 -0.63
CA SER A 14 -3.00 -6.95 0.64
C SER A 14 -3.30 -7.94 1.76
N GLU A 15 -3.97 -9.06 1.48
CA GLU A 15 -4.09 -10.14 2.46
C GLU A 15 -2.74 -10.78 2.77
N ALA A 16 -1.94 -11.11 1.73
CA ALA A 16 -0.62 -11.70 1.93
C ALA A 16 0.27 -10.80 2.81
N ALA A 17 0.25 -9.49 2.56
CA ALA A 17 0.94 -8.49 3.38
C ALA A 17 0.39 -8.45 4.83
N ALA A 18 -0.92 -8.53 5.02
CA ALA A 18 -1.55 -8.56 6.36
C ALA A 18 -1.22 -9.83 7.13
N VAL A 19 -1.20 -11.00 6.47
CA VAL A 19 -0.75 -12.28 7.07
C VAL A 19 0.70 -12.17 7.50
N HIS A 20 1.57 -11.72 6.61
CA HIS A 20 3.00 -11.59 6.88
C HIS A 20 3.29 -10.70 8.09
N ILE A 21 2.69 -9.52 8.15
CA ILE A 21 2.93 -8.60 9.27
C ILE A 21 2.37 -9.14 10.60
N ASN A 22 1.25 -9.85 10.55
CA ASN A 22 0.66 -10.49 11.72
C ASN A 22 1.57 -11.60 12.28
N GLU A 23 2.19 -12.39 11.40
CA GLU A 23 3.17 -13.42 11.75
C GLU A 23 4.49 -12.81 12.26
N LEU A 24 5.03 -11.82 11.55
CA LEU A 24 6.28 -11.16 11.90
C LEU A 24 6.24 -10.52 13.29
N LEU A 25 5.12 -9.92 13.64
CA LEU A 25 4.90 -9.30 14.95
C LEU A 25 4.55 -10.34 16.05
N GLY A 26 4.35 -11.61 15.69
CA GLY A 26 3.96 -12.67 16.63
C GLY A 26 2.54 -12.48 17.20
N TYR A 27 1.73 -11.64 16.59
CA TYR A 27 0.35 -11.41 16.99
C TYR A 27 -0.59 -12.45 16.36
N LYS A 28 -1.73 -12.66 17.00
CA LYS A 28 -2.81 -13.53 16.51
C LYS A 28 -4.05 -12.69 16.23
N TRP A 29 -3.89 -11.61 15.47
CA TRP A 29 -5.00 -10.75 15.11
C TRP A 29 -5.95 -11.46 14.14
N GLN A 30 -7.24 -11.21 14.31
CA GLN A 30 -8.24 -11.65 13.35
C GLN A 30 -8.14 -10.81 12.08
N LEU A 31 -7.93 -11.43 10.92
CA LEU A 31 -7.87 -10.77 9.63
C LEU A 31 -9.28 -10.53 9.10
N LYS A 32 -9.56 -9.33 8.57
CA LYS A 32 -10.86 -8.94 8.05
C LYS A 32 -10.74 -8.21 6.72
N PRO A 33 -11.27 -8.80 5.61
CA PRO A 33 -11.27 -8.15 4.30
C PRO A 33 -12.31 -7.02 4.23
N TYR A 34 -11.98 -5.97 3.45
CA TYR A 34 -12.86 -4.87 3.12
C TYR A 34 -12.92 -4.67 1.60
N HIS A 35 -14.03 -4.13 1.09
CA HIS A 35 -14.24 -3.97 -0.35
C HIS A 35 -13.39 -2.88 -0.99
N SER A 36 -12.99 -1.86 -0.22
CA SER A 36 -12.15 -0.77 -0.72
C SER A 36 -11.13 -0.31 0.33
N ILE A 37 -10.09 0.39 -0.14
CA ILE A 37 -9.11 1.06 0.74
C ILE A 37 -9.80 2.09 1.63
N VAL A 38 -10.80 2.82 1.10
CA VAL A 38 -11.55 3.81 1.88
C VAL A 38 -12.29 3.12 3.03
N ASP A 39 -12.96 2.00 2.74
CA ASP A 39 -13.74 1.29 3.77
C ASP A 39 -12.87 0.79 4.92
N VAL A 40 -11.69 0.23 4.62
CA VAL A 40 -10.79 -0.26 5.67
C VAL A 40 -10.22 0.88 6.51
N LEU A 41 -9.83 2.00 5.89
CA LEU A 41 -9.34 3.19 6.60
C LEU A 41 -10.41 3.80 7.49
N VAL A 42 -11.63 3.97 6.96
CA VAL A 42 -12.78 4.49 7.73
C VAL A 42 -13.18 3.55 8.86
N ALA A 43 -13.11 2.23 8.65
CA ALA A 43 -13.39 1.26 9.71
C ALA A 43 -12.38 1.36 10.86
N ALA A 44 -11.09 1.53 10.55
CA ALA A 44 -10.05 1.75 11.55
C ALA A 44 -10.25 3.08 12.29
N ASP A 45 -10.56 4.16 11.56
CA ASP A 45 -10.83 5.46 12.15
C ASP A 45 -12.06 5.46 13.07
N LYS A 46 -13.11 4.72 12.73
CA LYS A 46 -14.30 4.56 13.58
C LYS A 46 -14.08 3.58 14.75
N GLY A 47 -12.93 2.91 14.83
CA GLY A 47 -12.65 1.90 15.87
C GLY A 47 -13.46 0.62 15.71
N LEU A 48 -13.94 0.31 14.49
CA LEU A 48 -14.58 -0.96 14.16
C LEU A 48 -13.57 -2.10 13.97
N ILE A 49 -12.31 -1.74 13.77
CA ILE A 49 -11.12 -2.59 13.77
C ILE A 49 -9.99 -1.84 14.46
N ASP A 50 -9.01 -2.58 14.98
CA ASP A 50 -7.92 -2.01 15.76
C ASP A 50 -6.80 -1.48 14.86
N TYR A 51 -6.50 -2.21 13.77
CA TYR A 51 -5.42 -1.92 12.83
C TYR A 51 -5.90 -2.10 11.40
N CYS A 52 -5.25 -1.44 10.45
CA CYS A 52 -5.41 -1.73 9.04
C CYS A 52 -4.08 -1.69 8.27
N VAL A 53 -3.96 -2.56 7.26
CA VAL A 53 -2.84 -2.57 6.31
C VAL A 53 -3.36 -2.09 4.96
N VAL A 54 -2.70 -1.07 4.41
CA VAL A 54 -3.03 -0.50 3.09
C VAL A 54 -1.77 -0.26 2.26
N PRO A 55 -1.85 -0.46 0.93
CA PRO A 55 -0.76 -0.09 0.02
C PRO A 55 -0.69 1.43 -0.10
N VAL A 56 0.52 1.98 -0.13
CA VAL A 56 0.78 3.42 -0.30
C VAL A 56 1.51 3.74 -1.59
N GLU A 57 2.33 2.80 -2.06
CA GLU A 57 3.10 2.95 -3.29
C GLU A 57 3.48 1.59 -3.87
N ASN A 58 3.49 1.48 -5.19
CA ASN A 58 4.07 0.35 -5.90
C ASN A 58 5.24 0.84 -6.77
N SER A 59 6.34 0.09 -6.85
CA SER A 59 7.56 0.50 -7.55
C SER A 59 7.36 0.76 -9.06
N LEU A 60 6.35 0.15 -9.69
CA LEU A 60 6.04 0.29 -11.10
C LEU A 60 4.90 1.29 -11.38
N GLU A 61 3.88 1.34 -10.53
CA GLU A 61 2.67 2.15 -10.73
C GLU A 61 2.71 3.49 -9.98
N GLY A 62 3.65 3.63 -9.04
CA GLY A 62 3.76 4.81 -8.18
C GLY A 62 2.76 4.84 -7.02
N SER A 63 2.41 6.04 -6.59
CA SER A 63 1.61 6.28 -5.38
C SER A 63 0.18 5.79 -5.50
N VAL A 64 -0.32 5.11 -4.47
CA VAL A 64 -1.72 4.71 -4.34
C VAL A 64 -2.55 5.91 -3.87
N ARG A 65 -3.02 6.67 -4.85
CA ARG A 65 -3.67 7.98 -4.65
C ARG A 65 -4.84 7.96 -3.70
N VAL A 66 -5.68 6.92 -3.76
CA VAL A 66 -6.84 6.78 -2.88
C VAL A 66 -6.43 6.65 -1.41
N THR A 67 -5.33 5.94 -1.12
CA THR A 67 -4.78 5.83 0.23
C THR A 67 -4.35 7.19 0.75
N LEU A 68 -3.52 7.91 -0.02
CA LEU A 68 -3.01 9.22 0.38
C LEU A 68 -4.13 10.24 0.58
N ASP A 69 -5.06 10.34 -0.38
CA ASP A 69 -6.19 11.29 -0.28
C ASP A 69 -7.05 11.02 0.96
N THR A 70 -7.38 9.74 1.24
CA THR A 70 -8.19 9.36 2.40
C THR A 70 -7.46 9.64 3.71
N LEU A 71 -6.17 9.30 3.80
CA LEU A 71 -5.34 9.57 4.97
C LEU A 71 -5.23 11.07 5.27
N ALA A 72 -5.14 11.90 4.24
CA ALA A 72 -5.03 13.34 4.43
C ALA A 72 -6.36 13.98 4.87
N LEU A 73 -7.49 13.58 4.27
CA LEU A 73 -8.73 14.37 4.29
C LEU A 73 -9.85 13.75 5.13
N ASP A 74 -9.92 12.41 5.19
CA ASP A 74 -11.15 11.76 5.60
C ASP A 74 -11.04 11.02 6.94
N VAL A 75 -9.82 10.68 7.41
CA VAL A 75 -9.58 9.88 8.63
C VAL A 75 -8.49 10.48 9.50
N ASP A 76 -8.49 10.21 10.81
CA ASP A 76 -7.43 10.62 11.75
C ASP A 76 -6.69 9.39 12.32
N LEU A 77 -5.90 8.77 11.46
CA LEU A 77 -5.08 7.62 11.78
C LEU A 77 -3.60 8.01 11.89
N GLN A 78 -2.81 7.17 12.57
CA GLN A 78 -1.36 7.24 12.62
C GLN A 78 -0.72 6.03 11.97
N VAL A 79 0.45 6.24 11.38
CA VAL A 79 1.29 5.16 10.87
C VAL A 79 2.00 4.51 12.05
N SER A 80 1.81 3.22 12.23
CA SER A 80 2.50 2.41 13.24
C SER A 80 3.76 1.78 12.68
N MET A 81 3.79 1.55 11.36
CA MET A 81 4.89 0.83 10.70
C MET A 81 4.76 0.98 9.19
N GLU A 82 5.90 0.96 8.51
CA GLU A 82 6.03 0.78 7.07
C GLU A 82 6.76 -0.54 6.79
N PHE A 83 6.35 -1.25 5.75
CA PHE A 83 7.06 -2.43 5.27
C PHE A 83 6.92 -2.60 3.76
N ILE A 84 7.88 -3.32 3.17
CA ILE A 84 7.94 -3.57 1.73
C ILE A 84 7.56 -5.03 1.47
N TRP A 85 6.63 -5.25 0.53
CA TRP A 85 6.18 -6.56 0.14
C TRP A 85 6.46 -6.83 -1.34
N PRO A 86 7.16 -7.92 -1.71
CA PRO A 86 7.42 -8.28 -3.09
C PRO A 86 6.14 -8.73 -3.79
N ILE A 87 5.95 -8.30 -5.03
CA ILE A 87 4.83 -8.70 -5.87
C ILE A 87 5.32 -9.78 -6.82
N ARG A 88 4.91 -11.01 -6.59
CA ARG A 88 5.26 -12.19 -7.37
C ARG A 88 4.01 -12.82 -7.96
N HIS A 89 3.99 -12.96 -9.28
CA HIS A 89 2.87 -13.52 -10.00
C HIS A 89 3.10 -14.98 -10.32
N GLN A 90 2.06 -15.78 -10.20
CA GLN A 90 2.04 -17.19 -10.56
C GLN A 90 0.96 -17.45 -11.61
N LEU A 91 1.20 -18.44 -12.49
CA LEU A 91 0.15 -18.95 -13.36
C LEU A 91 -0.51 -20.16 -12.71
N LEU A 92 -1.77 -20.00 -12.38
CA LEU A 92 -2.56 -20.91 -11.57
C LEU A 92 -3.62 -21.61 -12.38
N VAL A 93 -3.78 -22.91 -12.19
CA VAL A 93 -4.81 -23.73 -12.83
C VAL A 93 -5.56 -24.57 -11.79
N LYS A 94 -6.77 -25.00 -12.12
CA LYS A 94 -7.54 -25.93 -11.28
C LYS A 94 -6.96 -27.34 -11.31
N GLU A 95 -6.50 -27.79 -12.47
CA GLU A 95 -5.95 -29.12 -12.69
C GLU A 95 -4.72 -29.07 -13.58
N LYS A 96 -3.66 -29.88 -13.29
CA LYS A 96 -2.38 -29.87 -14.02
C LYS A 96 -2.45 -30.13 -15.53
N LYS A 97 -3.51 -30.85 -15.97
CA LYS A 97 -3.70 -31.21 -17.39
C LYS A 97 -4.68 -30.26 -18.12
N THR A 98 -5.00 -29.10 -17.54
CA THR A 98 -5.87 -28.12 -18.16
C THR A 98 -5.25 -27.60 -19.45
N ARG A 99 -5.96 -27.75 -20.59
CA ARG A 99 -5.62 -26.98 -21.79
C ARG A 99 -5.98 -25.52 -21.54
N ILE A 100 -5.02 -24.62 -21.70
CA ILE A 100 -5.19 -23.21 -21.45
C ILE A 100 -5.56 -22.51 -22.74
N ASP A 101 -6.80 -22.05 -22.85
CA ASP A 101 -7.34 -21.30 -23.98
C ASP A 101 -7.52 -19.79 -23.61
N LYS A 102 -7.53 -19.47 -22.31
CA LYS A 102 -7.61 -18.09 -21.81
C LYS A 102 -6.82 -17.88 -20.53
N ILE A 103 -6.32 -16.66 -20.36
CA ILE A 103 -5.61 -16.22 -19.15
C ILE A 103 -6.40 -15.07 -18.52
N VAL A 104 -6.70 -15.22 -17.24
CA VAL A 104 -7.59 -14.33 -16.50
C VAL A 104 -6.82 -13.61 -15.41
N SER A 105 -6.89 -12.29 -15.34
CA SER A 105 -6.33 -11.50 -14.23
C SER A 105 -6.79 -10.04 -14.26
N HIS A 106 -6.34 -9.25 -13.27
CA HIS A 106 -6.40 -7.80 -13.35
C HIS A 106 -5.48 -7.29 -14.46
N SER A 107 -5.91 -6.24 -15.17
CA SER A 107 -5.17 -5.66 -16.31
C SER A 107 -3.70 -5.36 -16.00
N GLN A 108 -3.43 -4.84 -14.80
CA GLN A 108 -2.07 -4.56 -14.33
C GLN A 108 -1.21 -5.83 -14.26
N ALA A 109 -1.69 -6.93 -13.68
CA ALA A 109 -0.95 -8.18 -13.58
C ALA A 109 -0.71 -8.81 -14.96
N LEU A 110 -1.69 -8.74 -15.87
CA LEU A 110 -1.50 -9.17 -17.27
C LEU A 110 -0.41 -8.37 -17.97
N SER A 111 -0.37 -7.05 -17.75
CA SER A 111 0.68 -6.17 -18.29
C SER A 111 2.06 -6.50 -17.73
N GLN A 112 2.15 -6.77 -16.43
CA GLN A 112 3.39 -7.09 -15.73
C GLN A 112 3.95 -8.49 -16.06
N CYS A 113 3.15 -9.37 -16.69
CA CYS A 113 3.56 -10.70 -17.13
C CYS A 113 3.56 -10.83 -18.67
N ARG A 114 3.54 -9.71 -19.38
CA ARG A 114 3.32 -9.69 -20.84
C ARG A 114 4.35 -10.49 -21.61
N ARG A 115 5.65 -10.40 -21.29
CA ARG A 115 6.72 -11.11 -21.99
C ARG A 115 6.57 -12.61 -21.83
N PHE A 116 6.35 -13.07 -20.59
CA PHE A 116 6.10 -14.47 -20.30
C PHE A 116 4.87 -15.00 -21.08
N LEU A 117 3.75 -14.27 -21.04
CA LEU A 117 2.52 -14.69 -21.70
C LEU A 117 2.68 -14.75 -23.22
N GLN A 118 3.36 -13.79 -23.84
CA GLN A 118 3.63 -13.80 -25.28
C GLN A 118 4.57 -14.95 -25.69
N GLN A 119 5.51 -15.33 -24.85
CA GLN A 119 6.47 -16.39 -25.14
C GLN A 119 5.85 -17.78 -25.02
N TYR A 120 5.06 -18.05 -23.99
CA TYR A 120 4.56 -19.39 -23.66
C TYR A 120 3.10 -19.62 -24.05
N TYR A 121 2.34 -18.56 -24.22
CA TYR A 121 0.89 -18.60 -24.49
C TYR A 121 0.46 -17.59 -25.55
N PRO A 122 1.11 -17.53 -26.74
CA PRO A 122 0.87 -16.49 -27.75
C PRO A 122 -0.53 -16.51 -28.33
N ASP A 123 -1.18 -17.68 -28.38
CA ASP A 123 -2.49 -17.89 -29.00
C ASP A 123 -3.65 -17.84 -27.97
N THR A 124 -3.37 -17.59 -26.70
CA THR A 124 -4.42 -17.50 -25.66
C THR A 124 -5.06 -16.14 -25.63
N THR A 125 -6.35 -16.11 -25.31
CA THR A 125 -7.06 -14.85 -25.06
C THR A 125 -6.86 -14.40 -23.62
N THR A 126 -6.88 -13.09 -23.38
CA THR A 126 -6.85 -12.53 -22.03
C THR A 126 -8.25 -12.05 -21.62
N LEU A 127 -8.61 -12.28 -20.34
CA LEU A 127 -9.85 -11.80 -19.75
C LEU A 127 -9.50 -10.96 -18.51
N GLU A 128 -9.87 -9.68 -18.55
CA GLU A 128 -9.64 -8.76 -17.44
C GLU A 128 -10.71 -8.91 -16.36
N THR A 129 -10.26 -8.80 -15.10
CA THR A 129 -11.12 -8.90 -13.91
C THR A 129 -10.81 -7.75 -12.94
N SER A 130 -11.68 -7.57 -11.94
CA SER A 130 -11.54 -6.52 -10.92
C SER A 130 -10.34 -6.71 -9.98
N SER A 131 -9.83 -7.95 -9.84
CA SER A 131 -8.63 -8.26 -9.05
C SER A 131 -8.01 -9.59 -9.48
N THR A 132 -6.71 -9.78 -9.16
CA THR A 132 -6.02 -11.06 -9.37
C THR A 132 -6.63 -12.20 -8.54
N ALA A 133 -7.12 -11.89 -7.33
CA ALA A 133 -7.79 -12.86 -6.47
C ALA A 133 -9.14 -13.30 -7.05
N TYR A 134 -9.92 -12.37 -7.60
CA TYR A 134 -11.17 -12.73 -8.29
C TYR A 134 -10.93 -13.58 -9.53
N ALA A 135 -9.86 -13.35 -10.27
CA ALA A 135 -9.45 -14.23 -11.37
C ALA A 135 -9.16 -15.65 -10.89
N ALA A 136 -8.46 -15.79 -9.76
CA ALA A 136 -8.20 -17.10 -9.15
C ALA A 136 -9.51 -17.79 -8.70
N GLU A 137 -10.42 -17.06 -8.08
CA GLU A 137 -11.75 -17.57 -7.71
C GLU A 137 -12.52 -18.12 -8.93
N MET A 138 -12.58 -17.35 -10.03
CA MET A 138 -13.24 -17.80 -11.27
C MET A 138 -12.66 -19.10 -11.82
N VAL A 139 -11.35 -19.28 -11.78
CA VAL A 139 -10.67 -20.51 -12.19
C VAL A 139 -10.99 -21.67 -11.25
N ALA A 140 -11.00 -21.42 -9.94
CA ALA A 140 -11.39 -22.41 -8.93
C ALA A 140 -12.83 -22.86 -9.09
N ASP A 141 -13.75 -21.96 -9.44
CA ASP A 141 -15.16 -22.23 -9.71
C ASP A 141 -15.40 -23.00 -11.03
N GLY A 142 -14.32 -23.21 -11.81
CA GLY A 142 -14.37 -24.09 -12.99
C GLY A 142 -14.56 -23.34 -14.31
N LEU A 143 -14.06 -22.13 -14.45
CA LEU A 143 -14.00 -21.45 -15.74
C LEU A 143 -13.17 -22.29 -16.72
N ASN A 144 -13.84 -22.89 -17.71
CA ASN A 144 -13.27 -23.84 -18.64
C ASN A 144 -12.10 -23.24 -19.45
N GLY A 145 -11.02 -24.02 -19.58
CA GLY A 145 -9.83 -23.64 -20.35
C GLY A 145 -9.11 -22.40 -19.81
N ALA A 146 -9.28 -22.06 -18.52
CA ALA A 146 -8.72 -20.86 -17.95
C ALA A 146 -7.54 -21.14 -17.00
N ALA A 147 -6.56 -20.23 -17.05
CA ALA A 147 -5.53 -20.07 -16.02
C ALA A 147 -5.58 -18.65 -15.45
N ALA A 148 -5.34 -18.52 -14.15
CA ALA A 148 -5.27 -17.21 -13.50
C ALA A 148 -3.83 -16.77 -13.30
N VAL A 149 -3.56 -15.49 -13.54
CA VAL A 149 -2.35 -14.83 -13.04
C VAL A 149 -2.68 -14.20 -11.69
N ALA A 150 -2.11 -14.76 -10.61
CA ALA A 150 -2.42 -14.32 -9.25
C ALA A 150 -1.25 -14.57 -8.27
N SER A 151 -1.45 -14.26 -7.00
CA SER A 151 -0.48 -14.47 -5.93
C SER A 151 -0.40 -15.93 -5.47
N ALA A 152 0.69 -16.33 -4.81
CA ALA A 152 0.77 -17.62 -4.11
C ALA A 152 -0.35 -17.76 -3.07
N ARG A 153 -0.71 -16.67 -2.38
CA ARG A 153 -1.79 -16.67 -1.41
C ARG A 153 -3.14 -17.03 -2.03
N ALA A 154 -3.41 -16.54 -3.25
CA ALA A 154 -4.62 -16.92 -3.98
C ALA A 154 -4.64 -18.42 -4.31
N ALA A 155 -3.48 -19.01 -4.66
CA ALA A 155 -3.39 -20.45 -4.89
C ALA A 155 -3.78 -21.26 -3.64
N GLU A 156 -3.28 -20.85 -2.46
CA GLU A 156 -3.61 -21.49 -1.18
C GLU A 156 -5.10 -21.38 -0.85
N ILE A 157 -5.67 -20.17 -0.93
CA ILE A 157 -7.06 -19.88 -0.56
C ILE A 157 -8.05 -20.63 -1.46
N TYR A 158 -7.79 -20.64 -2.76
CA TYR A 158 -8.73 -21.22 -3.75
C TYR A 158 -8.37 -22.66 -4.17
N GLY A 159 -7.32 -23.25 -3.57
CA GLY A 159 -6.92 -24.63 -3.86
C GLY A 159 -6.44 -24.83 -5.31
N LEU A 160 -5.80 -23.81 -5.89
CA LEU A 160 -5.28 -23.84 -7.24
C LEU A 160 -3.82 -24.33 -7.27
N ILE A 161 -3.42 -24.85 -8.42
CA ILE A 161 -2.10 -25.42 -8.65
C ILE A 161 -1.26 -24.41 -9.43
N PRO A 162 -0.13 -23.93 -8.89
CA PRO A 162 0.82 -23.14 -9.64
C PRO A 162 1.55 -24.02 -10.64
N ILE A 163 1.45 -23.69 -11.93
CA ILE A 163 2.18 -24.37 -13.00
C ILE A 163 3.43 -23.60 -13.41
N PHE A 164 3.46 -22.31 -13.15
CA PHE A 164 4.63 -21.44 -13.22
C PHE A 164 4.62 -20.45 -12.06
N SER A 165 5.79 -20.19 -11.50
CA SER A 165 6.02 -19.19 -10.46
C SER A 165 6.90 -18.09 -10.99
N ASP A 166 6.79 -16.89 -10.38
CA ASP A 166 7.62 -15.73 -10.69
C ASP A 166 7.61 -15.35 -12.16
N ILE A 167 6.41 -15.25 -12.73
CA ILE A 167 6.19 -14.99 -14.17
C ILE A 167 6.16 -13.51 -14.53
N GLN A 168 6.37 -12.61 -13.58
CA GLN A 168 6.44 -11.16 -13.81
C GLN A 168 7.67 -10.79 -14.63
N ASP A 169 7.53 -9.74 -15.45
CA ASP A 169 8.60 -9.25 -16.33
C ASP A 169 9.69 -8.47 -15.59
N ASP A 170 9.41 -8.03 -14.34
CA ASP A 170 10.31 -7.25 -13.49
C ASP A 170 10.36 -7.87 -12.08
N ASP A 171 11.56 -8.28 -11.68
CA ASP A 171 11.79 -8.91 -10.38
C ASP A 171 11.88 -7.92 -9.23
N ASP A 172 12.03 -6.62 -9.52
CA ASP A 172 12.09 -5.55 -8.52
C ASP A 172 10.70 -4.97 -8.18
N ASN A 173 9.63 -5.62 -8.67
CA ASN A 173 8.27 -5.19 -8.37
C ASN A 173 7.95 -5.40 -6.88
N VAL A 174 7.82 -4.30 -6.16
CA VAL A 174 7.47 -4.28 -4.74
C VAL A 174 6.34 -3.28 -4.47
N THR A 175 5.57 -3.56 -3.44
CA THR A 175 4.57 -2.63 -2.92
C THR A 175 4.93 -2.25 -1.50
N ARG A 176 4.91 -0.97 -1.23
CA ARG A 176 5.08 -0.39 0.09
C ARG A 176 3.73 -0.31 0.79
N PHE A 177 3.64 -0.93 1.95
CA PHE A 177 2.44 -0.95 2.79
C PHE A 177 2.67 -0.16 4.07
N MET A 178 1.60 0.43 4.58
CA MET A 178 1.55 1.01 5.92
C MET A 178 0.56 0.25 6.80
N LEU A 179 1.00 -0.07 8.01
CA LEU A 179 0.14 -0.49 9.11
C LEU A 179 -0.29 0.76 9.86
N LEU A 180 -1.59 0.96 9.99
CA LEU A 180 -2.18 2.15 10.60
C LEU A 180 -3.12 1.77 11.74
N ASN A 181 -3.26 2.68 12.69
CA ASN A 181 -4.22 2.58 13.79
C ASN A 181 -4.64 3.97 14.29
N LYS A 182 -5.56 4.02 15.24
CA LYS A 182 -5.84 5.25 15.98
C LYS A 182 -4.67 5.64 16.90
N LYS A 183 -4.55 6.94 17.18
CA LYS A 183 -3.62 7.47 18.18
C LYS A 183 -3.72 6.71 19.52
N GLY A 184 -2.57 6.35 20.06
CA GLY A 184 -2.49 5.71 21.39
C GLY A 184 -2.35 4.20 21.39
N HIS A 185 -2.41 3.54 20.24
CA HIS A 185 -2.15 2.11 20.09
C HIS A 185 -0.73 1.91 19.55
N ASN A 186 0.27 1.94 20.39
CA ASN A 186 1.67 1.76 19.97
C ASN A 186 1.99 0.28 19.74
N ILE A 187 2.57 -0.04 18.60
CA ILE A 187 3.16 -1.34 18.29
C ILE A 187 4.67 -1.22 18.51
N ALA A 188 5.22 -2.10 19.33
CA ALA A 188 6.68 -2.16 19.54
C ALA A 188 7.32 -2.95 18.39
N ALA A 189 7.58 -2.29 17.27
CA ALA A 189 8.15 -2.93 16.08
C ALA A 189 9.61 -2.51 15.80
N GLY A 190 10.23 -1.78 16.71
CA GLY A 190 11.60 -1.27 16.57
C GLY A 190 11.71 0.25 16.78
N PRO A 191 12.91 0.81 16.57
CA PRO A 191 13.12 2.26 16.65
C PRO A 191 12.42 2.97 15.51
N ASN A 192 11.90 4.17 15.76
CA ASN A 192 11.33 5.00 14.72
C ASN A 192 12.42 5.50 13.76
N GLU A 193 12.25 5.27 12.49
CA GLU A 193 13.18 5.66 11.42
C GLU A 193 12.64 6.79 10.57
N LYS A 194 11.32 6.83 10.36
CA LYS A 194 10.64 7.82 9.52
C LYS A 194 9.51 8.54 10.24
N MET A 195 9.15 9.69 9.69
CA MET A 195 7.93 10.43 10.03
C MET A 195 7.21 10.83 8.76
N LEU A 196 5.88 10.74 8.77
CA LEU A 196 5.02 11.22 7.69
C LEU A 196 4.27 12.48 8.14
N ILE A 197 4.43 13.55 7.37
CA ILE A 197 3.78 14.84 7.57
C ILE A 197 2.96 15.17 6.33
N VAL A 198 1.72 15.63 6.54
CA VAL A 198 0.89 16.19 5.46
C VAL A 198 0.65 17.65 5.77
N CYS A 199 0.90 18.53 4.81
CA CYS A 199 0.62 19.95 5.01
C CYS A 199 -0.03 20.60 3.79
N ARG A 200 -0.76 21.66 4.03
CA ARG A 200 -1.32 22.56 3.02
C ARG A 200 -0.71 23.93 3.20
N MET A 201 -0.15 24.47 2.11
CA MET A 201 0.43 25.80 2.05
C MET A 201 -0.50 26.79 1.33
N ASP A 202 -0.22 28.09 1.43
CA ASP A 202 -0.88 29.08 0.59
C ASP A 202 -0.33 28.99 -0.84
N GLY A 203 -1.09 28.39 -1.74
CA GLY A 203 -0.71 28.22 -3.15
C GLY A 203 -0.61 29.53 -3.94
N ARG A 204 -1.07 30.66 -3.38
CA ARG A 204 -0.97 32.00 -3.99
C ARG A 204 0.36 32.68 -3.66
N LYS A 205 1.06 32.24 -2.63
CA LYS A 205 2.35 32.78 -2.22
C LYS A 205 3.48 32.06 -2.94
N ALA A 206 4.21 32.78 -3.80
CA ALA A 206 5.41 32.23 -4.43
C ALA A 206 6.45 31.85 -3.36
N GLY A 207 7.10 30.70 -3.53
CA GLY A 207 8.14 30.22 -2.62
C GLY A 207 7.62 29.45 -1.39
N SER A 208 6.29 29.29 -1.18
CA SER A 208 5.76 28.60 0.00
C SER A 208 6.33 27.19 0.19
N LEU A 209 6.51 26.42 -0.89
CA LEU A 209 7.15 25.10 -0.82
C LEU A 209 8.64 25.23 -0.45
N CYS A 210 9.36 26.21 -1.01
CA CYS A 210 10.77 26.45 -0.65
C CYS A 210 10.92 26.79 0.84
N ASP A 211 10.01 27.59 1.40
CA ASP A 211 10.03 27.96 2.83
C ASP A 211 9.90 26.72 3.72
N ILE A 212 9.13 25.71 3.31
CA ILE A 212 9.02 24.41 4.02
C ILE A 212 10.30 23.58 3.85
N LEU A 213 10.82 23.47 2.62
CA LEU A 213 12.03 22.69 2.35
C LEU A 213 13.25 23.23 3.09
N LEU A 214 13.34 24.55 3.26
CA LEU A 214 14.40 25.20 4.03
C LEU A 214 14.34 24.85 5.53
N GLU A 215 13.15 24.59 6.10
CA GLU A 215 13.08 24.14 7.49
C GLU A 215 13.66 22.72 7.63
N PHE A 216 13.42 21.80 6.71
CA PHE A 216 14.07 20.48 6.74
C PHE A 216 15.59 20.62 6.66
N ALA A 217 16.10 21.43 5.74
CA ALA A 217 17.54 21.68 5.60
C ALA A 217 18.16 22.32 6.86
N LYS A 218 17.48 23.30 7.49
CA LYS A 218 17.93 23.98 8.72
C LYS A 218 18.13 23.00 9.89
N TYR A 219 17.33 21.96 9.99
CA TYR A 219 17.44 20.93 11.03
C TYR A 219 18.22 19.71 10.58
N ASP A 220 18.85 19.77 9.38
CA ASP A 220 19.60 18.66 8.79
C ASP A 220 18.74 17.36 8.75
N VAL A 221 17.48 17.50 8.36
CA VAL A 221 16.53 16.40 8.21
C VAL A 221 16.41 16.03 6.75
N ASN A 222 16.78 14.78 6.43
CA ASN A 222 16.66 14.26 5.08
C ASN A 222 15.20 13.92 4.75
N MET A 223 14.78 14.27 3.54
CA MET A 223 13.47 13.92 3.00
C MET A 223 13.61 12.71 2.08
N THR A 224 12.91 11.64 2.41
CA THR A 224 12.95 10.38 1.65
C THR A 224 11.87 10.31 0.58
N HIS A 225 10.76 11.04 0.73
CA HIS A 225 9.68 11.11 -0.25
C HIS A 225 8.96 12.45 -0.18
N ILE A 226 8.55 12.96 -1.34
CA ILE A 226 7.65 14.11 -1.49
C ILE A 226 6.58 13.81 -2.53
N GLU A 227 5.33 14.02 -2.18
CA GLU A 227 4.18 13.85 -3.09
C GLU A 227 3.26 15.07 -2.97
N SER A 228 2.83 15.63 -4.10
CA SER A 228 1.83 16.69 -4.13
C SER A 228 0.48 16.16 -4.57
N ARG A 229 -0.59 16.52 -3.84
CA ARG A 229 -1.96 16.10 -4.14
C ARG A 229 -2.91 17.29 -4.15
N PRO A 230 -3.89 17.36 -5.07
CA PRO A 230 -4.93 18.39 -5.02
C PRO A 230 -5.70 18.33 -3.69
N SER A 231 -5.91 19.48 -3.05
CA SER A 231 -6.60 19.55 -1.75
C SER A 231 -8.12 19.40 -1.85
N LYS A 232 -8.68 19.19 -3.06
CA LYS A 232 -10.12 19.15 -3.37
C LYS A 232 -10.90 20.44 -2.96
N LYS A 233 -10.17 21.52 -2.63
CA LYS A 233 -10.72 22.86 -2.25
C LYS A 233 -10.43 23.89 -3.33
N GLY A 234 -10.81 23.59 -4.58
CA GLY A 234 -10.58 24.45 -5.75
C GLY A 234 -9.23 24.19 -6.44
N LEU A 235 -9.11 24.67 -7.69
CA LEU A 235 -7.88 24.54 -8.49
C LEU A 235 -6.75 25.38 -7.87
N GLY A 236 -5.52 24.89 -7.97
CA GLY A 236 -4.33 25.57 -7.46
C GLY A 236 -4.03 25.36 -5.97
N ASN A 237 -4.89 24.66 -5.24
CA ASN A 237 -4.63 24.31 -3.83
C ASN A 237 -4.13 22.87 -3.73
N TYR A 238 -2.93 22.70 -3.20
CA TYR A 238 -2.27 21.40 -3.06
C TYR A 238 -2.01 21.06 -1.59
N MET A 239 -2.04 19.78 -1.29
CA MET A 239 -1.46 19.18 -0.09
C MET A 239 -0.14 18.52 -0.48
N PHE A 240 0.81 18.56 0.44
CA PHE A 240 2.11 17.93 0.27
C PHE A 240 2.30 16.91 1.36
N PHE A 241 2.70 15.72 0.96
CA PHE A 241 3.14 14.64 1.84
C PHE A 241 4.67 14.69 1.87
N PHE A 242 5.24 14.72 3.05
CA PHE A 242 6.66 14.66 3.28
C PHE A 242 6.97 13.46 4.16
N GLU A 243 7.75 12.53 3.65
CA GLU A 243 8.37 11.51 4.48
C GLU A 243 9.80 11.94 4.77
N ILE A 244 10.14 11.94 6.03
CA ILE A 244 11.45 12.40 6.52
C ILE A 244 12.13 11.31 7.34
N ASP A 245 13.46 11.25 7.23
CA ASP A 245 14.31 10.39 8.03
C ASP A 245 14.56 11.05 9.39
N ILE A 246 14.21 10.32 10.45
CA ILE A 246 14.35 10.77 11.82
C ILE A 246 15.23 9.85 12.68
N ALA A 247 15.82 8.80 12.11
CA ALA A 247 16.55 7.76 12.85
C ALA A 247 17.67 8.33 13.76
N ALA A 248 18.34 9.40 13.32
CA ALA A 248 19.42 10.06 14.08
C ALA A 248 18.99 11.36 14.75
N LYS A 249 17.69 11.69 14.82
CA LYS A 249 17.19 12.97 15.33
C LYS A 249 16.65 12.85 16.75
N SER A 250 17.00 13.83 17.59
CA SER A 250 16.42 13.92 18.94
C SER A 250 14.98 14.44 18.89
N GLN A 251 14.16 14.06 19.87
CA GLN A 251 12.76 14.52 19.99
C GLN A 251 12.68 16.07 19.99
N ASN A 252 13.61 16.76 20.66
CA ASN A 252 13.64 18.23 20.69
C ASN A 252 13.82 18.86 19.30
N ILE A 253 14.60 18.21 18.40
CA ILE A 253 14.76 18.68 17.01
C ILE A 253 13.45 18.49 16.26
N ILE A 254 12.80 17.34 16.42
CA ILE A 254 11.52 17.02 15.79
C ILE A 254 10.42 17.99 16.22
N ASP A 255 10.33 18.27 17.52
CA ASP A 255 9.33 19.20 18.08
C ASP A 255 9.51 20.62 17.54
N LYS A 256 10.77 21.11 17.48
CA LYS A 256 11.08 22.41 16.89
C LYS A 256 10.77 22.48 15.40
N LEU A 257 11.10 21.44 14.66
CA LEU A 257 10.77 21.32 13.22
C LEU A 257 9.25 21.39 13.02
N LEU A 258 8.48 20.59 13.74
CA LEU A 258 7.02 20.58 13.65
C LEU A 258 6.39 21.93 13.99
N THR A 259 6.89 22.61 15.02
CA THR A 259 6.46 23.97 15.40
C THR A 259 6.69 24.94 14.25
N ASN A 260 7.90 24.99 13.69
CA ASN A 260 8.23 25.89 12.59
C ASN A 260 7.46 25.59 11.31
N LEU A 261 7.24 24.30 11.00
CA LEU A 261 6.42 23.89 9.85
C LEU A 261 4.97 24.34 10.03
N ASN A 262 4.40 24.17 11.23
CA ASN A 262 3.04 24.60 11.53
C ASN A 262 2.83 26.10 11.32
N ASP A 263 3.81 26.92 11.69
CA ASP A 263 3.77 28.38 11.51
C ASP A 263 3.80 28.81 10.03
N LYS A 264 4.30 27.93 9.15
CA LYS A 264 4.42 28.18 7.69
C LYS A 264 3.29 27.57 6.87
N CYS A 265 2.51 26.68 7.47
CA CYS A 265 1.42 25.97 6.80
C CYS A 265 0.06 26.57 7.17
N LEU A 266 -0.88 26.52 6.23
CA LEU A 266 -2.30 26.78 6.53
C LEU A 266 -2.93 25.64 7.34
N TRP A 267 -2.36 24.46 7.25
CA TRP A 267 -2.77 23.26 7.94
C TRP A 267 -1.66 22.22 7.89
N LEU A 268 -1.44 21.54 9.00
CA LEU A 268 -0.46 20.48 9.14
C LEU A 268 -1.07 19.30 9.88
N LYS A 269 -0.82 18.09 9.38
CA LYS A 269 -1.19 16.83 10.00
C LYS A 269 0.06 15.98 10.18
N ASN A 270 0.39 15.67 11.42
CA ASN A 270 1.42 14.71 11.76
C ASN A 270 0.80 13.31 11.82
N MET A 271 1.24 12.44 10.90
CA MET A 271 0.78 11.06 10.77
C MET A 271 1.54 10.08 11.66
N GLY A 272 2.50 10.56 12.45
CA GLY A 272 3.29 9.77 13.39
C GLY A 272 4.73 9.50 12.94
N MET A 273 5.48 8.96 13.89
CA MET A 273 6.83 8.43 13.71
C MET A 273 6.76 6.91 13.75
N PHE A 274 7.46 6.24 12.85
CA PHE A 274 7.29 4.80 12.69
C PHE A 274 8.60 4.10 12.27
N PRO A 275 8.74 2.80 12.61
CA PRO A 275 9.80 1.94 12.11
C PRO A 275 9.54 1.52 10.66
N VAL A 276 10.61 1.18 9.95
CA VAL A 276 10.59 0.60 8.61
C VAL A 276 11.10 -0.84 8.69
N ILE A 277 10.28 -1.78 8.26
CA ILE A 277 10.65 -3.19 8.14
C ILE A 277 11.06 -3.45 6.70
N LYS A 278 12.29 -3.95 6.52
CA LYS A 278 12.88 -4.27 5.21
C LYS A 278 12.77 -5.74 4.89
#